data_4991fb6975efaf0b5c524de485b9f597
#
_entry.id   4991fb6975efaf0b5c524de485b9f597
#
_cell.length_a   1.000
_cell.length_b   1.000
_cell.length_c   1.000
_cell.angle_alpha   90.00
_cell.angle_beta   90.00
_cell.angle_gamma   90.00
#
_symmetry.space_group_name_H-M   'P 1'
#
loop_
_entity.id
_entity.type
_entity.pdbx_description
1 polymer ?
#
loop_
_entity_poly.entity_id
_entity_poly.type
_entity_poly.pdbx_seq_one_letter_code
_entity_poly.pdbx_strand_id
1 'polypeptide(L)'
;MPFLDRLQRWADERPDGTAVVVAGQRLGWEQLRDTAAGLVTGPAAVTVLSEGNSLHFAAAFAAAVAGERQCAVLDPTWPQHLQDGIRDRIRETAPGPEAVASDLADGSPDTPFLIGLTSGTTSVPKAFTRSRRSWQLSFDASVEFFGLDTEDRTLAPGPLAASLNLYALAECLYAGSEFHTLARFDVGDAHAAVSHDGITRLVLVPTMLRILSERGLSGGVDASGIRSIICAGSKLDARTLEAARRWAPNATIFEYYGASELSFVSGAGLRPGQQPDQGGTGIGTPFPGVEVRILDDRGVQLPDGTDGNICVRSGMVSDGYLWGDDGQALQSFDGWHTVGDQGYLDGGTLHMLGRRSDMIITAGTNVYPHEVELALASVPGVAAAVAAGPTDDLRGQKVVAGVVPSHGGITATQLKAGIEDVLARNKRPVEYFALSELPLTDRGKLSRELMLDWITRNDPRIRRLA
;
A
#
# COMPACT_ATOMS: atom_id res chain seq x y z
N MET A 1 1.23 21.96 7.52
CA MET A 1 2.66 21.77 7.38
C MET A 1 2.97 20.29 7.40
N PRO A 2 3.64 19.62 6.41
CA PRO A 2 3.68 18.16 6.49
C PRO A 2 4.41 17.65 7.74
N PHE A 3 5.66 18.06 8.02
CA PHE A 3 6.34 17.58 9.22
C PHE A 3 7.59 18.41 9.64
N LEU A 4 8.05 19.38 8.84
CA LEU A 4 9.32 20.07 9.14
C LEU A 4 9.26 20.95 10.40
N ASP A 5 8.16 21.66 10.61
CA ASP A 5 7.96 22.42 11.85
C ASP A 5 7.91 21.48 13.08
N ARG A 6 7.39 20.25 12.89
CA ARG A 6 7.40 19.24 13.93
C ARG A 6 8.83 18.69 14.15
N LEU A 7 9.56 18.42 13.08
CA LEU A 7 10.97 18.00 13.17
C LEU A 7 11.81 19.02 13.94
N GLN A 8 11.64 20.33 13.67
CA GLN A 8 12.31 21.41 14.41
C GLN A 8 11.96 21.34 15.90
N ARG A 9 10.68 21.26 16.21
CA ARG A 9 10.20 21.13 17.58
C ARG A 9 10.81 19.93 18.31
N TRP A 10 10.85 18.75 17.67
CA TRP A 10 11.44 17.56 18.30
C TRP A 10 12.95 17.66 18.47
N ALA A 11 13.66 18.35 17.55
CA ALA A 11 15.08 18.63 17.69
C ALA A 11 15.37 19.57 18.86
N ASP A 12 14.49 20.53 19.14
CA ASP A 12 14.61 21.44 20.29
C ASP A 12 14.22 20.77 21.62
N GLU A 13 13.14 19.97 21.65
CA GLU A 13 12.64 19.33 22.85
C GLU A 13 13.43 18.07 23.25
N ARG A 14 13.99 17.33 22.27
CA ARG A 14 14.66 16.04 22.46
C ARG A 14 15.89 15.88 21.57
N PRO A 15 16.89 16.79 21.64
CA PRO A 15 18.02 16.83 20.70
C PRO A 15 18.77 15.50 20.54
N ASP A 16 19.02 14.81 21.65
CA ASP A 16 19.74 13.54 21.73
C ASP A 16 18.84 12.30 21.49
N GLY A 17 17.52 12.49 21.41
CA GLY A 17 16.57 11.42 21.14
C GLY A 17 16.77 10.85 19.73
N THR A 18 16.58 9.54 19.56
CA THR A 18 16.66 8.90 18.25
C THR A 18 15.48 9.31 17.38
N ALA A 19 15.75 9.79 16.15
CA ALA A 19 14.73 10.08 15.16
C ALA A 19 14.59 8.95 14.12
N VAL A 20 15.73 8.52 13.56
CA VAL A 20 15.78 7.52 12.47
C VAL A 20 16.87 6.49 12.74
N VAL A 21 16.54 5.22 12.48
CA VAL A 21 17.47 4.10 12.50
C VAL A 21 17.43 3.36 11.16
N VAL A 22 18.59 3.17 10.55
CA VAL A 22 18.72 2.40 9.30
C VAL A 22 19.79 1.33 9.50
N ALA A 23 19.39 0.06 9.43
CA ALA A 23 20.31 -1.07 9.62
C ALA A 23 21.18 -0.93 10.88
N GLY A 24 20.59 -0.53 12.01
CA GLY A 24 21.26 -0.33 13.29
C GLY A 24 22.02 0.99 13.46
N GLN A 25 22.26 1.75 12.39
CA GLN A 25 22.84 3.09 12.47
C GLN A 25 21.77 4.10 12.87
N ARG A 26 22.09 5.02 13.78
CA ARG A 26 21.14 5.95 14.40
C ARG A 26 21.43 7.39 14.03
N LEU A 27 20.39 8.19 13.87
CA LEU A 27 20.43 9.63 13.68
C LEU A 27 19.49 10.26 14.71
N GLY A 28 20.02 11.15 15.55
CA GLY A 28 19.23 11.91 16.53
C GLY A 28 18.42 13.02 15.88
N TRP A 29 17.47 13.57 16.64
CA TRP A 29 16.59 14.64 16.14
C TRP A 29 17.37 15.88 15.73
N GLU A 30 18.30 16.35 16.56
CA GLU A 30 19.16 17.51 16.23
C GLU A 30 20.05 17.22 15.02
N GLN A 31 20.66 16.03 14.99
CA GLN A 31 21.50 15.64 13.86
C GLN A 31 20.71 15.54 12.53
N LEU A 32 19.47 15.02 12.58
CA LEU A 32 18.61 14.95 11.41
C LEU A 32 18.26 16.36 10.90
N ARG A 33 17.83 17.25 11.80
CA ARG A 33 17.55 18.66 11.49
C ARG A 33 18.75 19.33 10.85
N ASP A 34 19.93 19.26 11.48
CA ASP A 34 21.13 19.98 11.04
C ASP A 34 21.66 19.42 9.72
N THR A 35 21.62 18.09 9.55
CA THR A 35 21.96 17.44 8.28
C THR A 35 21.00 17.87 7.17
N ALA A 36 19.69 17.85 7.42
CA ALA A 36 18.69 18.28 6.46
C ALA A 36 18.85 19.78 6.11
N ALA A 37 19.08 20.65 7.11
CA ALA A 37 19.32 22.08 6.88
C ALA A 37 20.55 22.32 6.01
N GLY A 38 21.64 21.57 6.23
CA GLY A 38 22.85 21.63 5.41
C GLY A 38 22.64 21.18 3.95
N LEU A 39 21.61 20.37 3.68
CA LEU A 39 21.25 19.92 2.34
C LEU A 39 20.28 20.87 1.61
N VAL A 40 19.69 21.84 2.30
CA VAL A 40 18.85 22.86 1.67
C VAL A 40 19.75 23.84 0.89
N THR A 41 20.08 23.50 -0.35
CA THR A 41 20.99 24.30 -1.20
C THR A 41 20.34 24.68 -2.51
N GLY A 42 20.56 25.94 -2.95
CA GLY A 42 20.24 26.41 -4.30
C GLY A 42 18.74 26.51 -4.67
N PRO A 43 18.45 26.99 -5.87
CA PRO A 43 17.08 27.24 -6.35
C PRO A 43 16.48 26.03 -7.08
N ALA A 44 16.49 24.82 -6.51
CA ALA A 44 15.86 23.69 -7.16
C ALA A 44 14.35 23.63 -6.82
N ALA A 45 13.51 23.75 -7.82
CA ALA A 45 12.06 23.61 -7.66
C ALA A 45 11.67 22.17 -7.30
N VAL A 46 12.27 21.16 -7.94
CA VAL A 46 12.03 19.73 -7.71
C VAL A 46 13.36 19.02 -7.43
N THR A 47 13.42 18.27 -6.33
CA THR A 47 14.51 17.36 -6.02
C THR A 47 14.08 15.93 -6.33
N VAL A 48 14.88 15.19 -7.08
CA VAL A 48 14.64 13.79 -7.41
C VAL A 48 15.58 12.91 -6.60
N LEU A 49 15.06 12.19 -5.63
CA LEU A 49 15.79 11.19 -4.85
C LEU A 49 15.67 9.82 -5.53
N SER A 50 16.79 9.13 -5.70
CA SER A 50 16.84 7.79 -6.29
C SER A 50 17.92 6.94 -5.62
N GLU A 51 17.90 6.92 -4.31
CA GLU A 51 18.83 6.15 -3.47
C GLU A 51 18.08 5.14 -2.60
N GLY A 52 18.79 4.13 -2.12
CA GLY A 52 18.24 3.14 -1.19
C GLY A 52 18.01 3.73 0.20
N ASN A 53 17.40 2.92 1.07
CA ASN A 53 17.18 3.31 2.46
C ASN A 53 18.50 3.63 3.15
N SER A 54 18.63 4.85 3.66
CA SER A 54 19.83 5.34 4.37
C SER A 54 19.44 6.48 5.32
N LEU A 55 20.31 6.78 6.27
CA LEU A 55 20.16 7.97 7.13
C LEU A 55 20.21 9.26 6.29
N HIS A 56 21.04 9.25 5.24
CA HIS A 56 21.12 10.35 4.28
C HIS A 56 19.77 10.55 3.55
N PHE A 57 19.11 9.48 3.13
CA PHE A 57 17.79 9.59 2.49
C PHE A 57 16.79 10.35 3.36
N ALA A 58 16.72 10.04 4.66
CA ALA A 58 15.79 10.72 5.56
C ALA A 58 16.06 12.24 5.65
N ALA A 59 17.33 12.63 5.77
CA ALA A 59 17.72 14.03 5.78
C ALA A 59 17.50 14.71 4.41
N ALA A 60 17.84 14.02 3.33
CA ALA A 60 17.64 14.53 1.96
C ALA A 60 16.16 14.69 1.61
N PHE A 61 15.29 13.79 2.07
CA PHE A 61 13.85 13.92 1.90
C PHE A 61 13.30 15.14 2.66
N ALA A 62 13.71 15.33 3.92
CA ALA A 62 13.34 16.52 4.70
C ALA A 62 13.80 17.83 4.01
N ALA A 63 15.04 17.88 3.52
CA ALA A 63 15.55 19.03 2.78
C ALA A 63 14.81 19.25 1.45
N ALA A 64 14.48 18.18 0.74
CA ALA A 64 13.83 18.22 -0.57
C ALA A 64 12.39 18.77 -0.52
N VAL A 65 11.75 18.76 0.63
CA VAL A 65 10.37 19.26 0.81
C VAL A 65 10.32 20.60 1.56
N ALA A 66 11.47 21.21 1.85
CA ALA A 66 11.56 22.50 2.56
C ALA A 66 11.02 23.66 1.72
N GLY A 67 10.32 24.59 2.37
CA GLY A 67 9.70 25.75 1.70
C GLY A 67 8.70 25.28 0.64
N GLU A 68 8.77 25.88 -0.54
CA GLU A 68 7.90 25.56 -1.68
C GLU A 68 8.48 24.45 -2.59
N ARG A 69 9.54 23.76 -2.16
CA ARG A 69 10.19 22.69 -2.93
C ARG A 69 9.32 21.47 -3.03
N GLN A 70 9.52 20.68 -4.07
CA GLN A 70 8.88 19.40 -4.31
C GLN A 70 9.93 18.28 -4.34
N CYS A 71 9.53 17.12 -3.87
CA CYS A 71 10.33 15.91 -3.94
C CYS A 71 9.66 14.85 -4.83
N ALA A 72 10.44 14.22 -5.70
CA ALA A 72 10.05 12.96 -6.35
C ALA A 72 10.98 11.85 -5.86
N VAL A 73 10.43 10.71 -5.48
CA VAL A 73 11.22 9.55 -5.04
C VAL A 73 11.11 8.46 -6.09
N LEU A 74 12.26 8.09 -6.68
CA LEU A 74 12.37 7.02 -7.66
C LEU A 74 12.89 5.75 -6.98
N ASP A 75 12.41 4.60 -7.44
CA ASP A 75 12.99 3.33 -7.03
C ASP A 75 14.40 3.19 -7.66
N PRO A 76 15.46 3.08 -6.85
CA PRO A 76 16.83 2.98 -7.35
C PRO A 76 17.09 1.71 -8.15
N THR A 77 16.21 0.71 -8.04
CA THR A 77 16.32 -0.56 -8.80
C THR A 77 15.79 -0.45 -10.24
N TRP A 78 15.09 0.65 -10.56
CA TRP A 78 14.61 0.85 -11.92
C TRP A 78 15.77 1.03 -12.91
N PRO A 79 15.60 0.53 -14.15
CA PRO A 79 16.58 0.76 -15.21
C PRO A 79 16.90 2.25 -15.38
N GLN A 80 18.19 2.58 -15.62
CA GLN A 80 18.65 3.97 -15.69
C GLN A 80 17.88 4.79 -16.73
N HIS A 81 17.60 4.21 -17.92
CA HIS A 81 16.85 4.90 -18.97
C HIS A 81 15.42 5.30 -18.54
N LEU A 82 14.79 4.49 -17.67
CA LEU A 82 13.47 4.80 -17.11
C LEU A 82 13.57 5.95 -16.11
N GLN A 83 14.57 5.90 -15.23
CA GLN A 83 14.82 6.98 -14.28
C GLN A 83 15.11 8.31 -14.99
N ASP A 84 15.93 8.28 -16.05
CA ASP A 84 16.27 9.47 -16.84
C ASP A 84 15.03 10.02 -17.56
N GLY A 85 14.21 9.17 -18.17
CA GLY A 85 12.96 9.58 -18.79
C GLY A 85 11.96 10.22 -17.82
N ILE A 86 11.92 9.75 -16.57
CA ILE A 86 11.08 10.35 -15.51
C ILE A 86 11.65 11.72 -15.11
N ARG A 87 12.97 11.84 -14.92
CA ARG A 87 13.63 13.12 -14.62
C ARG A 87 13.39 14.18 -15.69
N ASP A 88 13.45 13.78 -16.96
CA ASP A 88 13.17 14.68 -18.07
C ASP A 88 11.71 15.15 -18.06
N ARG A 89 10.75 14.24 -17.85
CA ARG A 89 9.34 14.60 -17.71
C ARG A 89 9.07 15.53 -16.52
N ILE A 90 9.71 15.29 -15.38
CA ILE A 90 9.59 16.19 -14.23
C ILE A 90 10.05 17.60 -14.60
N ARG A 91 11.19 17.74 -15.28
CA ARG A 91 11.69 19.05 -15.72
C ARG A 91 10.75 19.76 -16.69
N GLU A 92 10.05 19.01 -17.53
CA GLU A 92 9.12 19.55 -18.51
C GLU A 92 7.76 19.95 -17.92
N THR A 93 7.26 19.16 -16.95
CA THR A 93 5.86 19.27 -16.49
C THR A 93 5.70 19.90 -15.11
N ALA A 94 6.72 19.89 -14.30
CA ALA A 94 6.75 20.50 -12.98
C ALA A 94 7.71 21.71 -12.95
N PRO A 95 7.45 22.77 -13.71
CA PRO A 95 8.18 24.03 -13.56
C PRO A 95 7.73 24.63 -12.22
N GLY A 96 8.46 24.30 -11.18
CA GLY A 96 8.24 24.98 -9.92
C GLY A 96 8.66 26.45 -10.03
N PRO A 97 8.13 27.35 -9.18
CA PRO A 97 8.74 28.65 -9.00
C PRO A 97 10.21 28.42 -8.67
N GLU A 98 11.08 29.37 -9.01
CA GLU A 98 12.43 29.43 -8.48
C GLU A 98 12.32 29.62 -6.94
N ALA A 99 12.02 28.53 -6.24
CA ALA A 99 11.77 28.55 -4.84
C ALA A 99 13.12 28.61 -4.13
N VAL A 100 13.46 29.76 -3.64
CA VAL A 100 14.60 29.95 -2.74
C VAL A 100 14.11 29.61 -1.35
N ALA A 101 14.16 28.33 -0.96
CA ALA A 101 14.10 28.00 0.46
C ALA A 101 15.50 28.30 1.03
N SER A 102 15.61 29.22 1.96
CA SER A 102 16.82 29.48 2.73
C SER A 102 16.88 28.60 3.98
N ASP A 103 15.74 28.14 4.45
CA ASP A 103 15.59 27.49 5.75
C ASP A 103 14.87 26.15 5.66
N LEU A 104 15.15 25.27 6.61
CA LEU A 104 14.45 24.00 6.78
C LEU A 104 13.09 24.26 7.48
N ALA A 105 12.13 24.78 6.75
CA ALA A 105 10.79 25.09 7.23
C ALA A 105 9.73 24.58 6.24
N ASP A 106 8.51 24.39 6.73
CA ASP A 106 7.41 24.02 5.85
C ASP A 106 6.95 25.18 4.97
N GLY A 107 6.61 24.88 3.73
CA GLY A 107 5.98 25.82 2.80
C GLY A 107 4.49 26.00 3.04
N SER A 108 3.84 26.74 2.14
CA SER A 108 2.38 26.96 2.20
C SER A 108 1.61 25.63 2.16
N PRO A 109 0.57 25.46 2.99
CA PRO A 109 -0.21 24.22 3.06
C PRO A 109 -0.80 23.77 1.71
N ASP A 110 -1.19 24.71 0.88
CA ASP A 110 -1.90 24.43 -0.39
C ASP A 110 -0.95 24.21 -1.59
N THR A 111 0.37 24.26 -1.36
CA THR A 111 1.35 24.02 -2.42
C THR A 111 1.76 22.56 -2.47
N PRO A 112 2.02 22.01 -3.68
CA PRO A 112 2.55 20.67 -3.84
C PRO A 112 3.93 20.51 -3.20
N PHE A 113 4.18 19.36 -2.60
CA PHE A 113 5.50 19.03 -2.03
C PHE A 113 6.02 17.68 -2.48
N LEU A 114 5.13 16.78 -2.90
CA LEU A 114 5.48 15.44 -3.33
C LEU A 114 4.93 15.15 -4.72
N ILE A 115 5.79 14.64 -5.59
CA ILE A 115 5.43 14.03 -6.85
C ILE A 115 5.41 12.51 -6.62
N GLY A 116 4.22 11.95 -6.49
CA GLY A 116 4.01 10.52 -6.32
C GLY A 116 4.02 9.80 -7.67
N LEU A 117 4.61 8.60 -7.70
CA LEU A 117 4.69 7.77 -8.89
C LEU A 117 3.90 6.47 -8.68
N THR A 118 2.95 6.20 -9.57
CA THR A 118 2.18 4.96 -9.56
C THR A 118 2.58 4.06 -10.72
N SER A 119 2.54 2.74 -10.47
CA SER A 119 2.75 1.76 -11.53
C SER A 119 1.54 1.74 -12.46
N GLY A 120 1.64 2.38 -13.61
CA GLY A 120 0.69 2.20 -14.71
C GLY A 120 0.85 0.82 -15.37
N THR A 121 -0.14 0.41 -16.15
CA THR A 121 -0.06 -0.72 -17.08
C THR A 121 0.88 -0.43 -18.27
N THR A 122 1.30 0.83 -18.43
CA THR A 122 2.26 1.30 -19.44
C THR A 122 3.69 1.24 -18.91
N SER A 123 4.67 1.25 -19.82
CA SER A 123 6.11 1.20 -19.50
C SER A 123 6.61 2.37 -18.64
N VAL A 124 5.91 3.50 -18.62
CA VAL A 124 6.28 4.69 -17.85
C VAL A 124 5.28 4.90 -16.71
N PRO A 125 5.75 5.05 -15.44
CA PRO A 125 4.89 5.36 -14.30
C PRO A 125 4.10 6.65 -14.51
N LYS A 126 2.84 6.65 -14.05
CA LYS A 126 2.02 7.87 -13.94
C LYS A 126 2.53 8.71 -12.76
N ALA A 127 2.42 10.04 -12.86
CA ALA A 127 2.81 10.94 -11.77
C ALA A 127 1.66 11.84 -11.36
N PHE A 128 1.46 11.99 -10.06
CA PHE A 128 0.48 12.88 -9.44
C PHE A 128 1.16 13.75 -8.39
N THR A 129 0.52 14.85 -8.01
CA THR A 129 1.02 15.73 -6.94
C THR A 129 0.21 15.62 -5.66
N ARG A 130 0.89 15.93 -4.57
CA ARG A 130 0.30 15.99 -3.22
C ARG A 130 0.64 17.32 -2.58
N SER A 131 -0.37 18.04 -2.13
CA SER A 131 -0.18 19.24 -1.32
C SER A 131 0.27 18.91 0.10
N ARG A 132 0.92 19.86 0.75
CA ARG A 132 1.32 19.77 2.16
C ARG A 132 0.11 19.53 3.06
N ARG A 133 -0.98 20.26 2.83
CA ARG A 133 -2.26 20.10 3.55
C ARG A 133 -2.78 18.68 3.48
N SER A 134 -2.72 18.03 2.32
CA SER A 134 -3.27 16.67 2.16
C SER A 134 -2.58 15.65 3.07
N TRP A 135 -1.26 15.80 3.30
CA TRP A 135 -0.53 14.92 4.22
C TRP A 135 -0.70 15.33 5.68
N GLN A 136 -0.79 16.61 5.98
CA GLN A 136 -1.08 17.06 7.35
C GLN A 136 -2.39 16.51 7.89
N LEU A 137 -3.45 16.64 7.08
CA LEU A 137 -4.76 16.08 7.44
C LEU A 137 -4.69 14.57 7.61
N SER A 138 -3.90 13.90 6.76
CA SER A 138 -3.73 12.46 6.87
C SER A 138 -2.92 12.06 8.10
N PHE A 139 -1.88 12.82 8.50
CA PHE A 139 -1.12 12.56 9.72
C PHE A 139 -1.96 12.75 10.97
N ASP A 140 -2.74 13.83 11.05
CA ASP A 140 -3.65 14.04 12.19
C ASP A 140 -4.60 12.84 12.35
N ALA A 141 -5.20 12.42 11.25
CA ALA A 141 -6.12 11.29 11.23
C ALA A 141 -5.44 9.94 11.53
N SER A 142 -4.27 9.68 10.95
CA SER A 142 -3.59 8.39 11.11
C SER A 142 -2.93 8.22 12.48
N VAL A 143 -2.34 9.28 13.03
CA VAL A 143 -1.78 9.28 14.38
C VAL A 143 -2.86 8.94 15.42
N GLU A 144 -4.05 9.56 15.30
CA GLU A 144 -5.18 9.25 16.16
C GLU A 144 -5.72 7.83 15.95
N PHE A 145 -5.96 7.43 14.68
CA PHE A 145 -6.57 6.15 14.35
C PHE A 145 -5.68 4.95 14.72
N PHE A 146 -4.38 5.04 14.49
CA PHE A 146 -3.43 3.97 14.81
C PHE A 146 -2.89 4.06 16.25
N GLY A 147 -3.15 5.16 16.94
CA GLY A 147 -2.67 5.40 18.31
C GLY A 147 -1.15 5.57 18.37
N LEU A 148 -0.56 6.24 17.38
CA LEU A 148 0.88 6.49 17.35
C LEU A 148 1.27 7.57 18.35
N ASP A 149 2.25 7.29 19.19
CA ASP A 149 2.78 8.24 20.18
C ASP A 149 4.31 8.38 20.12
N THR A 150 4.84 9.29 20.92
CA THR A 150 6.28 9.61 20.95
C THR A 150 7.16 8.49 21.49
N GLU A 151 6.59 7.52 22.18
CA GLU A 151 7.30 6.37 22.74
C GLU A 151 7.35 5.17 21.76
N ASP A 152 6.65 5.29 20.62
CA ASP A 152 6.63 4.25 19.62
C ASP A 152 7.94 4.17 18.85
N ARG A 153 8.33 2.93 18.54
CA ARG A 153 9.43 2.60 17.65
C ARG A 153 8.85 1.82 16.47
N THR A 154 8.74 2.52 15.35
CA THR A 154 8.10 2.00 14.15
C THR A 154 9.12 1.33 13.23
N LEU A 155 8.98 0.04 12.96
CA LEU A 155 9.73 -0.64 11.91
C LEU A 155 8.91 -0.71 10.63
N ALA A 156 9.38 -0.03 9.56
CA ALA A 156 8.88 -0.16 8.20
C ALA A 156 10.02 -0.74 7.32
N PRO A 157 10.06 -2.08 7.13
CA PRO A 157 11.24 -2.75 6.58
C PRO A 157 11.34 -2.70 5.05
N GLY A 158 10.36 -2.12 4.37
CA GLY A 158 10.33 -2.00 2.91
C GLY A 158 11.13 -0.80 2.38
N PRO A 159 11.22 -0.65 1.04
CA PRO A 159 11.93 0.46 0.42
C PRO A 159 11.22 1.80 0.66
N LEU A 160 11.97 2.85 0.98
CA LEU A 160 11.45 4.20 1.13
C LEU A 160 10.93 4.80 -0.20
N ALA A 161 11.31 4.22 -1.33
CA ALA A 161 10.71 4.54 -2.62
C ALA A 161 9.25 4.06 -2.77
N ALA A 162 8.78 3.18 -1.87
CA ALA A 162 7.37 2.79 -1.81
C ALA A 162 6.59 3.74 -0.91
N SER A 163 5.43 4.21 -1.38
CA SER A 163 4.61 5.23 -0.68
C SER A 163 4.27 4.86 0.76
N LEU A 164 4.00 3.58 1.05
CA LEU A 164 3.72 3.10 2.42
C LEU A 164 4.87 3.40 3.39
N ASN A 165 6.10 3.10 2.98
CA ASN A 165 7.28 3.27 3.85
C ASN A 165 7.72 4.73 3.93
N LEU A 166 7.61 5.49 2.84
CA LEU A 166 7.89 6.93 2.83
C LEU A 166 6.90 7.68 3.73
N TYR A 167 5.62 7.30 3.66
CA TYR A 167 4.59 7.84 4.53
C TYR A 167 4.87 7.54 6.01
N ALA A 168 5.26 6.30 6.33
CA ALA A 168 5.59 5.89 7.69
C ALA A 168 6.79 6.68 8.26
N LEU A 169 7.82 6.95 7.45
CA LEU A 169 8.93 7.83 7.84
C LEU A 169 8.40 9.23 8.21
N ALA A 170 7.65 9.85 7.31
CA ALA A 170 7.16 11.21 7.52
C ALA A 170 6.15 11.30 8.67
N GLU A 171 5.29 10.28 8.84
CA GLU A 171 4.34 10.16 9.96
C GLU A 171 5.08 10.09 11.31
N CYS A 172 6.18 9.32 11.39
CA CYS A 172 7.01 9.26 12.59
C CYS A 172 7.69 10.61 12.88
N LEU A 173 8.20 11.30 11.86
CA LEU A 173 8.77 12.65 12.02
C LEU A 173 7.70 13.66 12.48
N TYR A 174 6.47 13.52 11.98
CA TYR A 174 5.35 14.35 12.43
C TYR A 174 4.98 14.07 13.89
N ALA A 175 4.81 12.80 14.26
CA ALA A 175 4.38 12.38 15.59
C ALA A 175 5.49 12.51 16.66
N GLY A 176 6.77 12.53 16.24
CA GLY A 176 7.92 12.52 17.13
C GLY A 176 8.29 11.13 17.66
N SER A 177 7.91 10.08 16.96
CA SER A 177 8.27 8.70 17.28
C SER A 177 9.53 8.25 16.53
N GLU A 178 10.20 7.20 17.01
CA GLU A 178 11.38 6.65 16.34
C GLU A 178 10.98 5.90 15.08
N PHE A 179 11.66 6.17 13.95
CA PHE A 179 11.50 5.44 12.71
C PHE A 179 12.66 4.50 12.47
N HIS A 180 12.39 3.23 12.26
CA HIS A 180 13.36 2.18 11.95
C HIS A 180 13.10 1.60 10.56
N THR A 181 14.15 1.37 9.79
CA THR A 181 14.09 0.66 8.52
C THR A 181 15.36 -0.14 8.26
N LEU A 182 15.31 -1.00 7.26
CA LEU A 182 16.43 -1.82 6.81
C LEU A 182 17.02 -1.24 5.53
N ALA A 183 18.30 -1.46 5.25
CA ALA A 183 18.91 -1.08 3.98
C ALA A 183 18.21 -1.77 2.79
N ARG A 184 17.77 -3.01 3.02
CA ARG A 184 16.88 -3.80 2.15
C ARG A 184 16.11 -4.78 3.03
N PHE A 185 14.96 -5.22 2.57
CA PHE A 185 14.18 -6.22 3.32
C PHE A 185 14.96 -7.53 3.47
N ASP A 186 15.23 -7.90 4.71
CA ASP A 186 15.75 -9.19 5.13
C ASP A 186 15.03 -9.64 6.40
N VAL A 187 14.66 -10.91 6.47
CA VAL A 187 13.86 -11.46 7.59
C VAL A 187 14.68 -11.54 8.87
N GLY A 188 15.95 -11.90 8.75
CA GLY A 188 16.86 -11.99 9.91
C GLY A 188 17.11 -10.61 10.53
N ASP A 189 17.39 -9.61 9.69
CA ASP A 189 17.60 -8.23 10.14
C ASP A 189 16.32 -7.63 10.75
N ALA A 190 15.13 -7.91 10.17
CA ALA A 190 13.87 -7.48 10.75
C ALA A 190 13.59 -8.11 12.11
N HIS A 191 13.87 -9.41 12.26
CA HIS A 191 13.76 -10.11 13.55
C HIS A 191 14.78 -9.60 14.58
N ALA A 192 16.00 -9.28 14.15
CA ALA A 192 17.00 -8.67 15.00
C ALA A 192 16.54 -7.30 15.53
N ALA A 193 15.97 -6.46 14.65
CA ALA A 193 15.40 -5.17 15.07
C ALA A 193 14.26 -5.36 16.08
N VAL A 194 13.32 -6.28 15.84
CA VAL A 194 12.23 -6.60 16.77
C VAL A 194 12.78 -7.03 18.14
N SER A 195 13.82 -7.88 18.16
CA SER A 195 14.37 -8.43 19.40
C SER A 195 15.25 -7.45 20.20
N HIS A 196 15.95 -6.54 19.52
CA HIS A 196 17.01 -5.75 20.15
C HIS A 196 16.73 -4.24 20.20
N ASP A 197 15.94 -3.70 19.25
CA ASP A 197 15.69 -2.25 19.18
C ASP A 197 14.38 -1.85 19.88
N GLY A 198 13.64 -2.81 20.46
CA GLY A 198 12.41 -2.54 21.20
C GLY A 198 11.29 -2.02 20.32
N ILE A 199 11.14 -2.57 19.12
CA ILE A 199 10.10 -2.22 18.17
C ILE A 199 8.71 -2.43 18.78
N THR A 200 7.87 -1.40 18.73
CA THR A 200 6.49 -1.43 19.24
C THR A 200 5.45 -1.43 18.13
N ARG A 201 5.83 -0.98 16.93
CA ARG A 201 4.92 -0.82 15.79
C ARG A 201 5.54 -1.35 14.51
N LEU A 202 4.77 -2.08 13.71
CA LEU A 202 5.16 -2.53 12.36
C LEU A 202 4.29 -1.86 11.30
N VAL A 203 4.91 -1.41 10.19
CA VAL A 203 4.20 -0.91 9.00
C VAL A 203 4.70 -1.69 7.79
N LEU A 204 3.85 -2.52 7.20
CA LEU A 204 4.27 -3.44 6.15
C LEU A 204 3.08 -3.96 5.30
N VAL A 205 3.41 -4.64 4.21
CA VAL A 205 2.42 -5.33 3.37
C VAL A 205 2.15 -6.75 3.89
N PRO A 206 0.97 -7.35 3.59
CA PRO A 206 0.60 -8.69 4.06
C PRO A 206 1.64 -9.77 3.80
N THR A 207 2.29 -9.75 2.63
CA THR A 207 3.33 -10.74 2.30
C THR A 207 4.52 -10.68 3.25
N MET A 208 4.98 -9.47 3.60
CA MET A 208 6.07 -9.30 4.57
C MET A 208 5.64 -9.75 5.96
N LEU A 209 4.42 -9.38 6.39
CA LEU A 209 3.85 -9.79 7.68
C LEU A 209 3.80 -11.31 7.79
N ARG A 210 3.33 -11.99 6.76
CA ARG A 210 3.27 -13.45 6.72
C ARG A 210 4.65 -14.08 6.91
N ILE A 211 5.64 -13.63 6.13
CA ILE A 211 7.00 -14.19 6.20
C ILE A 211 7.61 -13.93 7.58
N LEU A 212 7.47 -12.74 8.13
CA LEU A 212 8.00 -12.38 9.44
C LEU A 212 7.32 -13.20 10.54
N SER A 213 5.99 -13.27 10.54
CA SER A 213 5.27 -14.00 11.59
C SER A 213 5.50 -15.51 11.54
N GLU A 214 5.44 -16.15 10.36
CA GLU A 214 5.68 -17.60 10.23
C GLU A 214 7.13 -17.98 10.62
N ARG A 215 8.12 -17.20 10.17
CA ARG A 215 9.52 -17.44 10.53
C ARG A 215 9.84 -17.04 11.97
N GLY A 216 9.21 -15.98 12.48
CA GLY A 216 9.36 -15.58 13.87
C GLY A 216 8.86 -16.66 14.83
N LEU A 217 7.68 -17.25 14.55
CA LEU A 217 7.13 -18.37 15.32
C LEU A 217 8.04 -19.61 15.28
N SER A 218 8.54 -19.97 14.10
CA SER A 218 9.42 -21.14 13.96
C SER A 218 10.82 -20.91 14.54
N GLY A 219 11.30 -19.69 14.55
CA GLY A 219 12.61 -19.28 15.11
C GLY A 219 12.58 -18.88 16.57
N GLY A 220 11.41 -18.85 17.23
CA GLY A 220 11.26 -18.44 18.63
C GLY A 220 11.54 -16.96 18.89
N VAL A 221 11.32 -16.10 17.88
CA VAL A 221 11.49 -14.65 18.02
C VAL A 221 10.33 -14.08 18.83
N ASP A 222 10.62 -13.48 19.97
CA ASP A 222 9.62 -12.81 20.79
C ASP A 222 9.21 -11.46 20.19
N ALA A 223 7.94 -11.33 19.83
CA ALA A 223 7.31 -10.11 19.34
C ALA A 223 6.21 -9.60 20.29
N SER A 224 6.22 -10.02 21.55
CA SER A 224 5.24 -9.60 22.57
C SER A 224 5.31 -8.10 22.89
N GLY A 225 6.42 -7.43 22.57
CA GLY A 225 6.60 -5.99 22.68
C GLY A 225 5.87 -5.17 21.59
N ILE A 226 5.45 -5.81 20.50
CA ILE A 226 4.72 -5.13 19.43
C ILE A 226 3.29 -4.83 19.89
N ARG A 227 2.91 -3.55 19.86
CA ARG A 227 1.59 -3.03 20.27
C ARG A 227 0.65 -2.84 19.08
N SER A 228 1.21 -2.53 17.90
CA SER A 228 0.42 -2.31 16.67
C SER A 228 1.11 -2.84 15.43
N ILE A 229 0.31 -3.37 14.50
CA ILE A 229 0.74 -3.80 13.17
C ILE A 229 -0.18 -3.12 12.16
N ILE A 230 0.37 -2.26 11.31
CA ILE A 230 -0.36 -1.56 10.26
C ILE A 230 -0.09 -2.29 8.94
N CYS A 231 -1.13 -2.84 8.34
CA CYS A 231 -1.05 -3.65 7.14
C CYS A 231 -1.88 -3.05 6.01
N ALA A 232 -1.27 -2.85 4.85
CA ALA A 232 -1.93 -2.26 3.69
C ALA A 232 -1.36 -2.75 2.35
N GLY A 233 -1.98 -2.34 1.26
CA GLY A 233 -1.55 -2.66 -0.11
C GLY A 233 -2.23 -3.87 -0.73
N SER A 234 -2.75 -4.78 0.07
CA SER A 234 -3.67 -5.87 -0.33
C SER A 234 -4.44 -6.36 0.89
N LYS A 235 -5.50 -7.14 0.66
CA LYS A 235 -6.29 -7.74 1.74
C LYS A 235 -5.43 -8.70 2.58
N LEU A 236 -5.60 -8.61 3.89
CA LEU A 236 -4.97 -9.51 4.84
C LEU A 236 -5.74 -10.83 4.90
N ASP A 237 -5.10 -11.92 4.48
CA ASP A 237 -5.71 -13.23 4.52
C ASP A 237 -5.76 -13.82 5.94
N ALA A 238 -6.69 -14.75 6.17
CA ALA A 238 -6.93 -15.33 7.49
C ALA A 238 -5.69 -16.06 8.06
N ARG A 239 -4.90 -16.72 7.20
CA ARG A 239 -3.69 -17.44 7.62
C ARG A 239 -2.60 -16.46 8.08
N THR A 240 -2.40 -15.38 7.35
CA THR A 240 -1.44 -14.32 7.71
C THR A 240 -1.89 -13.65 9.01
N LEU A 241 -3.17 -13.35 9.17
CA LEU A 241 -3.74 -12.79 10.39
C LEU A 241 -3.53 -13.72 11.60
N GLU A 242 -3.79 -15.03 11.46
CA GLU A 242 -3.59 -16.01 12.51
C GLU A 242 -2.11 -16.11 12.91
N ALA A 243 -1.21 -16.18 11.94
CA ALA A 243 0.22 -16.24 12.20
C ALA A 243 0.71 -14.96 12.92
N ALA A 244 0.26 -13.78 12.49
CA ALA A 244 0.61 -12.51 13.11
C ALA A 244 0.12 -12.42 14.55
N ARG A 245 -1.11 -12.85 14.84
CA ARG A 245 -1.65 -12.89 16.22
C ARG A 245 -0.91 -13.81 17.16
N ARG A 246 -0.46 -14.94 16.65
CA ARG A 246 0.33 -15.88 17.44
C ARG A 246 1.74 -15.35 17.70
N TRP A 247 2.31 -14.66 16.74
CA TRP A 247 3.66 -14.09 16.84
C TRP A 247 3.69 -12.82 17.70
N ALA A 248 2.76 -11.90 17.48
CA ALA A 248 2.63 -10.64 18.21
C ALA A 248 1.28 -10.59 18.98
N PRO A 249 1.13 -11.34 20.09
CA PRO A 249 -0.17 -11.57 20.74
C PRO A 249 -0.79 -10.33 21.37
N ASN A 250 0.03 -9.30 21.64
CA ASN A 250 -0.41 -8.05 22.26
C ASN A 250 -0.75 -6.96 21.24
N ALA A 251 -0.49 -7.22 19.94
CA ALA A 251 -0.68 -6.21 18.90
C ALA A 251 -2.15 -6.05 18.51
N THR A 252 -2.60 -4.80 18.36
CA THR A 252 -3.75 -4.49 17.53
C THR A 252 -3.31 -4.53 16.07
N ILE A 253 -3.97 -5.35 15.25
CA ILE A 253 -3.67 -5.46 13.82
C ILE A 253 -4.64 -4.57 13.06
N PHE A 254 -4.09 -3.53 12.44
CA PHE A 254 -4.83 -2.61 11.59
C PHE A 254 -4.71 -3.04 10.14
N GLU A 255 -5.85 -3.14 9.48
CA GLU A 255 -5.94 -3.24 8.03
C GLU A 255 -6.63 -1.98 7.51
N TYR A 256 -6.05 -1.34 6.47
CA TYR A 256 -6.71 -0.21 5.84
C TYR A 256 -6.65 -0.31 4.32
N TYR A 257 -7.68 0.25 3.70
CA TYR A 257 -7.74 0.50 2.27
C TYR A 257 -7.45 1.97 1.99
N GLY A 258 -6.66 2.17 0.95
CA GLY A 258 -6.32 3.48 0.42
C GLY A 258 -5.64 3.36 -0.94
N ALA A 259 -5.54 4.46 -1.61
CA ALA A 259 -4.80 4.59 -2.86
C ALA A 259 -3.82 5.75 -2.75
N SER A 260 -2.75 5.70 -3.51
CA SER A 260 -1.76 6.79 -3.51
C SER A 260 -2.39 8.14 -3.86
N GLU A 261 -3.45 8.14 -4.65
CA GLU A 261 -4.22 9.31 -5.08
C GLU A 261 -5.26 9.76 -4.06
N LEU A 262 -5.86 8.83 -3.31
CA LEU A 262 -6.95 9.08 -2.37
C LEU A 262 -6.48 9.21 -0.91
N SER A 263 -5.26 8.76 -0.58
CA SER A 263 -4.77 8.54 0.78
C SER A 263 -5.55 7.43 1.49
N PHE A 264 -5.86 7.57 2.77
CA PHE A 264 -6.69 6.63 3.51
C PHE A 264 -8.15 6.74 3.07
N VAL A 265 -8.84 5.62 2.95
CA VAL A 265 -10.26 5.55 2.60
C VAL A 265 -11.06 4.91 3.72
N SER A 266 -10.67 3.71 4.15
CA SER A 266 -11.32 3.00 5.25
C SER A 266 -10.32 2.15 6.01
N GLY A 267 -10.65 1.76 7.23
CA GLY A 267 -9.79 0.93 8.04
C GLY A 267 -10.51 0.23 9.18
N ALA A 268 -9.89 -0.83 9.65
CA ALA A 268 -10.33 -1.57 10.84
C ALA A 268 -9.13 -1.94 11.71
N GLY A 269 -9.31 -1.90 13.02
CA GLY A 269 -8.35 -2.40 14.00
C GLY A 269 -8.88 -3.65 14.70
N LEU A 270 -8.17 -4.74 14.59
CA LEU A 270 -8.48 -6.01 15.26
C LEU A 270 -7.65 -6.13 16.54
N ARG A 271 -8.29 -5.93 17.68
CA ARG A 271 -7.66 -6.02 19.00
C ARG A 271 -7.29 -7.48 19.36
N PRO A 272 -6.35 -7.70 20.26
CA PRO A 272 -6.08 -9.02 20.79
C PRO A 272 -7.36 -9.74 21.25
N GLY A 273 -7.53 -10.99 20.81
CA GLY A 273 -8.72 -11.80 21.12
C GLY A 273 -9.99 -11.51 20.32
N GLN A 274 -10.06 -10.41 19.59
CA GLN A 274 -11.21 -10.09 18.74
C GLN A 274 -11.19 -10.94 17.47
N GLN A 275 -12.34 -11.55 17.11
CA GLN A 275 -12.47 -12.30 15.86
C GLN A 275 -12.74 -11.32 14.69
N PRO A 276 -12.17 -11.58 13.49
CA PRO A 276 -12.52 -10.81 12.30
C PRO A 276 -13.97 -11.09 11.90
N ASP A 277 -14.61 -10.12 11.25
CA ASP A 277 -15.94 -10.33 10.68
C ASP A 277 -15.91 -11.42 9.61
N GLN A 278 -16.91 -12.30 9.64
CA GLN A 278 -17.00 -13.50 8.78
C GLN A 278 -17.46 -13.19 7.35
N GLY A 279 -17.00 -12.11 6.74
CA GLY A 279 -17.47 -11.73 5.39
C GLY A 279 -16.38 -11.59 4.32
N GLY A 280 -15.11 -11.68 4.68
CA GLY A 280 -13.97 -11.73 3.74
C GLY A 280 -13.65 -10.45 2.95
N THR A 281 -14.61 -9.63 2.54
CA THR A 281 -14.44 -8.44 1.70
C THR A 281 -14.46 -7.12 2.47
N GLY A 282 -14.88 -7.11 3.74
CA GLY A 282 -14.96 -5.93 4.59
C GLY A 282 -13.56 -5.36 4.89
N ILE A 283 -13.40 -4.06 4.71
CA ILE A 283 -12.17 -3.30 4.95
C ILE A 283 -12.39 -2.16 5.94
N GLY A 284 -13.33 -2.35 6.85
CA GLY A 284 -13.61 -1.42 7.94
C GLY A 284 -14.55 -0.28 7.56
N THR A 285 -14.59 0.70 8.45
CA THR A 285 -15.40 1.92 8.29
C THR A 285 -14.59 3.03 7.64
N PRO A 286 -15.23 4.09 7.10
CA PRO A 286 -14.53 5.25 6.57
C PRO A 286 -13.49 5.78 7.56
N PHE A 287 -12.33 6.15 7.05
CA PHE A 287 -11.23 6.69 7.84
C PHE A 287 -11.62 8.07 8.42
N PRO A 288 -11.10 8.51 9.58
CA PRO A 288 -11.39 9.84 10.11
C PRO A 288 -11.15 10.95 9.09
N GLY A 289 -12.12 11.85 8.93
CA GLY A 289 -12.08 12.93 7.95
C GLY A 289 -12.34 12.52 6.49
N VAL A 290 -12.80 11.30 6.26
CA VAL A 290 -13.14 10.74 4.94
C VAL A 290 -14.62 10.42 4.86
N GLU A 291 -15.28 10.93 3.83
CA GLU A 291 -16.61 10.49 3.45
C GLU A 291 -16.50 9.47 2.30
N VAL A 292 -17.24 8.36 2.39
CA VAL A 292 -17.30 7.33 1.36
C VAL A 292 -18.73 7.19 0.86
N ARG A 293 -18.90 7.13 -0.46
CA ARG A 293 -20.16 6.78 -1.13
C ARG A 293 -19.91 5.76 -2.22
N ILE A 294 -20.95 4.99 -2.49
CA ILE A 294 -20.98 4.12 -3.66
C ILE A 294 -21.83 4.80 -4.72
N LEU A 295 -21.20 5.12 -5.86
CA LEU A 295 -21.86 5.81 -6.97
C LEU A 295 -21.91 4.94 -8.21
N ASP A 296 -22.94 5.12 -9.03
CA ASP A 296 -22.98 4.56 -10.38
C ASP A 296 -22.06 5.36 -11.35
N ASP A 297 -22.03 4.95 -12.61
CA ASP A 297 -21.22 5.59 -13.66
C ASP A 297 -21.68 7.02 -14.04
N ARG A 298 -22.85 7.43 -13.55
CA ARG A 298 -23.40 8.77 -13.73
C ARG A 298 -23.21 9.67 -12.51
N GLY A 299 -22.55 9.14 -11.45
CA GLY A 299 -22.35 9.83 -10.19
C GLY A 299 -23.57 9.83 -9.26
N VAL A 300 -24.55 8.97 -9.51
CA VAL A 300 -25.75 8.82 -8.67
C VAL A 300 -25.45 7.83 -7.53
N GLN A 301 -25.78 8.21 -6.29
CA GLN A 301 -25.57 7.36 -5.13
C GLN A 301 -26.46 6.10 -5.18
N LEU A 302 -25.83 4.96 -4.94
CA LEU A 302 -26.47 3.66 -4.88
C LEU A 302 -26.89 3.30 -3.44
N PRO A 303 -27.95 2.49 -3.26
CA PRO A 303 -28.34 1.97 -1.95
C PRO A 303 -27.27 1.07 -1.33
N ASP A 304 -27.27 0.93 0.00
CA ASP A 304 -26.43 -0.03 0.71
C ASP A 304 -26.62 -1.45 0.17
N GLY A 305 -25.54 -2.21 0.12
CA GLY A 305 -25.47 -3.56 -0.43
C GLY A 305 -25.45 -3.61 -1.97
N THR A 306 -25.39 -2.47 -2.66
CA THR A 306 -25.34 -2.40 -4.12
C THR A 306 -23.93 -2.10 -4.59
N ASP A 307 -23.42 -2.91 -5.52
CA ASP A 307 -22.09 -2.76 -6.11
C ASP A 307 -21.99 -1.50 -6.98
N GLY A 308 -20.91 -0.74 -6.81
CA GLY A 308 -20.64 0.45 -7.62
C GLY A 308 -19.23 1.01 -7.39
N ASN A 309 -18.99 2.20 -7.91
CA ASN A 309 -17.71 2.88 -7.74
C ASN A 309 -17.53 3.36 -6.29
N ILE A 310 -16.44 2.98 -5.65
CA ILE A 310 -16.02 3.54 -4.37
C ILE A 310 -15.58 4.98 -4.63
N CYS A 311 -16.36 5.93 -4.14
CA CYS A 311 -16.08 7.35 -4.29
C CYS A 311 -15.80 7.99 -2.92
N VAL A 312 -14.82 8.86 -2.90
CA VAL A 312 -14.27 9.47 -1.67
C VAL A 312 -14.34 10.98 -1.77
N ARG A 313 -14.75 11.62 -0.68
CA ARG A 313 -14.62 13.06 -0.48
C ARG A 313 -13.79 13.31 0.76
N SER A 314 -12.62 13.94 0.59
CA SER A 314 -11.67 14.19 1.65
C SER A 314 -10.67 15.27 1.26
N GLY A 315 -10.20 16.04 2.24
CA GLY A 315 -9.05 16.93 2.05
C GLY A 315 -7.69 16.22 1.88
N MET A 316 -7.68 14.89 1.99
CA MET A 316 -6.48 14.08 1.83
C MET A 316 -6.25 13.60 0.39
N VAL A 317 -7.14 13.89 -0.55
CA VAL A 317 -7.00 13.50 -1.97
C VAL A 317 -5.84 14.25 -2.61
N SER A 318 -5.18 13.63 -3.60
CA SER A 318 -4.11 14.25 -4.39
C SER A 318 -4.63 15.42 -5.22
N ASP A 319 -3.72 16.31 -5.64
CA ASP A 319 -4.07 17.47 -6.46
C ASP A 319 -4.34 17.09 -7.93
N GLY A 320 -4.17 15.83 -8.30
CA GLY A 320 -4.32 15.29 -9.65
C GLY A 320 -3.01 14.87 -10.30
N TYR A 321 -3.11 14.36 -11.51
CA TYR A 321 -1.96 13.85 -12.25
C TYR A 321 -1.20 14.94 -13.01
N LEU A 322 0.12 14.87 -12.96
CA LEU A 322 1.01 15.65 -13.82
C LEU A 322 1.09 15.05 -15.23
N TRP A 323 1.14 13.70 -15.32
CA TRP A 323 1.12 12.97 -16.59
C TRP A 323 0.62 11.54 -16.39
N GLY A 324 0.23 10.93 -17.52
CA GLY A 324 -0.16 9.52 -17.59
C GLY A 324 -1.60 9.24 -17.21
N ASP A 325 -2.40 10.25 -16.88
CA ASP A 325 -3.84 10.11 -16.73
C ASP A 325 -4.52 10.23 -18.10
N ASP A 326 -5.33 9.25 -18.41
CA ASP A 326 -6.22 9.21 -19.58
C ASP A 326 -7.67 9.63 -19.22
N GLY A 327 -7.84 10.24 -18.04
CA GLY A 327 -9.14 10.58 -17.47
C GLY A 327 -9.82 9.42 -16.74
N GLN A 328 -9.13 8.28 -16.59
CA GLN A 328 -9.67 7.11 -15.90
C GLN A 328 -8.94 6.80 -14.57
N ALA A 329 -7.72 7.32 -14.39
CA ALA A 329 -6.91 7.00 -13.25
C ALA A 329 -7.37 7.69 -11.95
N LEU A 330 -7.87 8.92 -12.08
CA LEU A 330 -8.54 9.65 -11.00
C LEU A 330 -9.74 10.40 -11.57
N GLN A 331 -10.93 9.90 -11.33
CA GLN A 331 -12.17 10.53 -11.78
C GLN A 331 -12.79 11.36 -10.65
N SER A 332 -13.53 12.39 -11.02
CA SER A 332 -14.24 13.25 -10.07
C SER A 332 -15.68 13.47 -10.50
N PHE A 333 -16.61 13.37 -9.53
CA PHE A 333 -18.04 13.59 -9.68
C PHE A 333 -18.50 14.55 -8.57
N ASP A 334 -18.65 15.80 -8.87
CA ASP A 334 -19.11 16.82 -7.91
C ASP A 334 -18.35 16.79 -6.56
N GLY A 335 -17.01 16.75 -6.64
CA GLY A 335 -16.13 16.71 -5.47
C GLY A 335 -15.97 15.31 -4.83
N TRP A 336 -16.55 14.27 -5.42
CA TRP A 336 -16.29 12.87 -5.10
C TRP A 336 -15.24 12.31 -6.06
N HIS A 337 -14.22 11.65 -5.52
CA HIS A 337 -13.08 11.13 -6.28
C HIS A 337 -13.06 9.61 -6.26
N THR A 338 -12.71 8.98 -7.37
CA THR A 338 -12.53 7.54 -7.47
C THR A 338 -11.33 7.18 -8.35
N VAL A 339 -10.68 6.08 -8.02
CA VAL A 339 -9.60 5.46 -8.82
C VAL A 339 -10.09 4.22 -9.59
N GLY A 340 -11.43 4.04 -9.69
CA GLY A 340 -12.05 2.93 -10.38
C GLY A 340 -12.14 1.64 -9.55
N ASP A 341 -11.91 1.72 -8.25
CA ASP A 341 -12.15 0.60 -7.34
C ASP A 341 -13.66 0.43 -7.11
N GLN A 342 -14.12 -0.82 -7.10
CA GLN A 342 -15.52 -1.20 -6.98
C GLN A 342 -15.79 -1.82 -5.61
N GLY A 343 -16.98 -1.55 -5.06
CA GLY A 343 -17.37 -2.07 -3.78
C GLY A 343 -18.80 -1.70 -3.41
N TYR A 344 -19.18 -1.98 -2.18
CA TYR A 344 -20.47 -1.61 -1.59
C TYR A 344 -20.29 -1.23 -0.12
N LEU A 345 -21.24 -0.48 0.42
CA LEU A 345 -21.38 -0.24 1.84
C LEU A 345 -22.44 -1.18 2.41
N ASP A 346 -22.20 -1.75 3.57
CA ASP A 346 -23.17 -2.51 4.35
C ASP A 346 -23.04 -2.16 5.83
N GLY A 347 -24.11 -1.57 6.39
CA GLY A 347 -24.12 -1.13 7.78
C GLY A 347 -22.95 -0.21 8.17
N GLY A 348 -22.46 0.61 7.23
CA GLY A 348 -21.33 1.52 7.42
C GLY A 348 -19.96 0.88 7.21
N THR A 349 -19.88 -0.43 6.97
CA THR A 349 -18.65 -1.13 6.59
C THR A 349 -18.46 -1.06 5.08
N LEU A 350 -17.26 -0.68 4.64
CA LEU A 350 -16.88 -0.72 3.23
C LEU A 350 -16.42 -2.12 2.85
N HIS A 351 -16.98 -2.65 1.77
CA HIS A 351 -16.60 -3.91 1.16
C HIS A 351 -15.98 -3.65 -0.21
N MET A 352 -14.75 -4.09 -0.41
CA MET A 352 -14.03 -3.94 -1.68
C MET A 352 -14.17 -5.22 -2.51
N LEU A 353 -14.59 -5.07 -3.76
CA LEU A 353 -14.74 -6.16 -4.72
C LEU A 353 -13.52 -6.30 -5.64
N GLY A 354 -12.90 -5.17 -6.01
CA GLY A 354 -11.72 -5.11 -6.88
C GLY A 354 -11.74 -3.92 -7.81
N ARG A 355 -10.83 -3.90 -8.78
CA ARG A 355 -10.78 -2.83 -9.78
C ARG A 355 -11.74 -3.09 -10.92
N ARG A 356 -12.37 -2.04 -11.41
CA ARG A 356 -13.23 -2.10 -12.60
C ARG A 356 -12.45 -2.59 -13.84
N SER A 357 -11.21 -2.17 -14.00
CA SER A 357 -10.34 -2.62 -15.08
C SER A 357 -10.06 -4.12 -15.09
N ASP A 358 -10.12 -4.76 -13.92
CA ASP A 358 -9.80 -6.17 -13.73
C ASP A 358 -11.06 -7.05 -13.78
N MET A 359 -12.25 -6.44 -13.80
CA MET A 359 -13.54 -7.13 -13.76
C MET A 359 -13.72 -8.04 -14.99
N ILE A 360 -14.08 -9.28 -14.76
CA ILE A 360 -14.38 -10.29 -15.77
C ILE A 360 -15.85 -10.25 -16.07
N ILE A 361 -16.22 -9.97 -17.33
CA ILE A 361 -17.62 -9.99 -17.75
C ILE A 361 -17.90 -11.32 -18.42
N THR A 362 -18.52 -12.24 -17.69
CA THR A 362 -18.85 -13.58 -18.18
C THR A 362 -20.34 -13.78 -18.29
N ALA A 363 -20.86 -14.01 -19.50
CA ALA A 363 -22.28 -14.19 -19.80
C ALA A 363 -23.17 -13.10 -19.15
N GLY A 364 -22.74 -11.84 -19.17
CA GLY A 364 -23.45 -10.70 -18.57
C GLY A 364 -23.32 -10.59 -17.05
N THR A 365 -22.55 -11.46 -16.40
CA THR A 365 -22.26 -11.39 -14.96
C THR A 365 -20.92 -10.71 -14.74
N ASN A 366 -20.89 -9.74 -13.83
CA ASN A 366 -19.67 -9.11 -13.36
C ASN A 366 -19.02 -10.00 -12.29
N VAL A 367 -17.79 -10.44 -12.54
CA VAL A 367 -16.99 -11.24 -11.62
C VAL A 367 -15.72 -10.49 -11.31
N TYR A 368 -15.52 -10.21 -10.04
CA TYR A 368 -14.27 -9.59 -9.59
C TYR A 368 -13.25 -10.68 -9.28
N PRO A 369 -12.07 -10.67 -9.91
CA PRO A 369 -11.03 -11.69 -9.66
C PRO A 369 -10.74 -11.89 -8.18
N HIS A 370 -10.71 -10.80 -7.42
CA HIS A 370 -10.41 -10.84 -5.99
C HIS A 370 -11.40 -11.67 -5.16
N GLU A 371 -12.70 -11.62 -5.46
CA GLU A 371 -13.70 -12.45 -4.77
C GLU A 371 -13.47 -13.95 -5.03
N VAL A 372 -13.04 -14.30 -6.25
CA VAL A 372 -12.69 -15.67 -6.63
C VAL A 372 -11.39 -16.12 -5.94
N GLU A 373 -10.40 -15.23 -5.90
CA GLU A 373 -9.10 -15.46 -5.26
C GLU A 373 -9.27 -15.71 -3.76
N LEU A 374 -10.08 -14.89 -3.06
CA LEU A 374 -10.39 -15.06 -1.64
C LEU A 374 -11.10 -16.39 -1.35
N ALA A 375 -12.11 -16.72 -2.17
CA ALA A 375 -12.82 -18.00 -2.02
C ALA A 375 -11.87 -19.19 -2.20
N LEU A 376 -10.99 -19.15 -3.18
CA LEU A 376 -10.01 -20.22 -3.41
C LEU A 376 -8.92 -20.26 -2.31
N ALA A 377 -8.49 -19.13 -1.80
CA ALA A 377 -7.51 -19.07 -0.71
C ALA A 377 -8.04 -19.67 0.61
N SER A 378 -9.38 -19.73 0.80
CA SER A 378 -9.98 -20.39 1.96
C SER A 378 -9.99 -21.92 1.86
N VAL A 379 -9.71 -22.51 0.68
CA VAL A 379 -9.70 -23.95 0.46
C VAL A 379 -8.46 -24.58 1.09
N PRO A 380 -8.60 -25.59 1.96
CA PRO A 380 -7.45 -26.29 2.53
C PRO A 380 -6.51 -26.84 1.45
N GLY A 381 -5.20 -26.55 1.58
CA GLY A 381 -4.19 -26.96 0.59
C GLY A 381 -3.87 -25.91 -0.48
N VAL A 382 -4.53 -24.76 -0.46
CA VAL A 382 -4.21 -23.58 -1.28
C VAL A 382 -3.31 -22.63 -0.49
N ALA A 383 -2.15 -22.31 -1.03
CA ALA A 383 -1.23 -21.31 -0.46
C ALA A 383 -1.51 -19.90 -1.00
N ALA A 384 -1.89 -19.82 -2.26
CA ALA A 384 -2.28 -18.56 -2.93
C ALA A 384 -3.12 -18.87 -4.18
N ALA A 385 -3.89 -17.89 -4.63
CA ALA A 385 -4.73 -18.00 -5.80
C ALA A 385 -4.66 -16.74 -6.67
N VAL A 386 -4.93 -16.91 -7.96
CA VAL A 386 -5.10 -15.84 -8.94
C VAL A 386 -6.22 -16.21 -9.90
N ALA A 387 -7.10 -15.25 -10.21
CA ALA A 387 -8.18 -15.42 -11.17
C ALA A 387 -8.00 -14.48 -12.36
N ALA A 388 -8.35 -14.93 -13.56
CA ALA A 388 -8.26 -14.14 -14.78
C ALA A 388 -9.41 -14.45 -15.74
N GLY A 389 -9.66 -13.53 -16.67
CA GLY A 389 -10.75 -13.59 -17.63
C GLY A 389 -10.30 -13.67 -19.09
N PRO A 390 -9.80 -14.81 -19.60
CA PRO A 390 -9.52 -14.92 -21.03
C PRO A 390 -10.79 -14.81 -21.84
N THR A 391 -10.67 -14.36 -23.09
CA THR A 391 -11.77 -14.29 -24.05
C THR A 391 -12.42 -15.66 -24.27
N ASP A 392 -13.74 -15.69 -24.42
CA ASP A 392 -14.54 -16.88 -24.68
C ASP A 392 -15.65 -16.53 -25.69
N ASP A 393 -15.75 -17.28 -26.77
CA ASP A 393 -16.64 -16.98 -27.89
C ASP A 393 -18.13 -17.01 -27.50
N LEU A 394 -18.50 -17.76 -26.45
CA LEU A 394 -19.89 -17.87 -26.00
C LEU A 394 -20.22 -16.91 -24.85
N ARG A 395 -19.26 -16.62 -24.00
CA ARG A 395 -19.49 -15.87 -22.75
C ARG A 395 -18.91 -14.44 -22.78
N GLY A 396 -18.21 -14.05 -23.84
CA GLY A 396 -17.38 -12.87 -23.90
C GLY A 396 -16.04 -13.10 -23.18
N GLN A 397 -16.09 -13.40 -21.88
CA GLN A 397 -14.95 -13.88 -21.09
C GLN A 397 -15.37 -15.12 -20.28
N LYS A 398 -14.43 -15.97 -19.91
CA LYS A 398 -14.61 -17.05 -18.95
C LYS A 398 -13.72 -16.83 -17.73
N VAL A 399 -14.20 -17.23 -16.56
CA VAL A 399 -13.38 -17.18 -15.35
C VAL A 399 -12.46 -18.39 -15.31
N VAL A 400 -11.16 -18.17 -15.21
CA VAL A 400 -10.15 -19.20 -14.98
C VAL A 400 -9.38 -18.91 -13.70
N ALA A 401 -8.92 -19.94 -13.00
CA ALA A 401 -8.19 -19.76 -11.76
C ALA A 401 -6.90 -20.59 -11.70
N GLY A 402 -5.82 -19.96 -11.25
CA GLY A 402 -4.58 -20.61 -10.88
C GLY A 402 -4.41 -20.64 -9.37
N VAL A 403 -3.93 -21.74 -8.82
CA VAL A 403 -3.64 -21.89 -7.39
C VAL A 403 -2.22 -22.39 -7.20
N VAL A 404 -1.53 -21.84 -6.19
CA VAL A 404 -0.27 -22.38 -5.69
C VAL A 404 -0.60 -23.36 -4.55
N PRO A 405 -0.33 -24.66 -4.69
CA PRO A 405 -0.58 -25.61 -3.61
C PRO A 405 0.35 -25.38 -2.42
N SER A 406 -0.15 -25.56 -1.19
CA SER A 406 0.68 -25.46 0.01
C SER A 406 1.54 -26.72 0.23
N HIS A 407 0.98 -27.90 0.05
CA HIS A 407 1.68 -29.21 0.16
C HIS A 407 0.87 -30.28 -0.60
N GLY A 408 1.54 -31.25 -1.20
CA GLY A 408 0.95 -32.51 -1.64
C GLY A 408 0.03 -32.52 -2.84
N GLY A 409 -0.11 -31.40 -3.55
CA GLY A 409 -0.98 -31.32 -4.74
C GLY A 409 -2.45 -31.07 -4.39
N ILE A 410 -3.17 -30.45 -5.31
CA ILE A 410 -4.59 -30.16 -5.22
C ILE A 410 -5.30 -30.54 -6.53
N THR A 411 -6.56 -30.94 -6.47
CA THR A 411 -7.36 -31.29 -7.62
C THR A 411 -8.43 -30.25 -7.93
N ALA A 412 -8.90 -30.19 -9.19
CA ALA A 412 -10.00 -29.30 -9.55
C ALA A 412 -11.29 -29.64 -8.79
N THR A 413 -11.53 -30.92 -8.48
CA THR A 413 -12.68 -31.36 -7.71
C THR A 413 -12.67 -30.80 -6.28
N GLN A 414 -11.51 -30.80 -5.62
CA GLN A 414 -11.37 -30.22 -4.27
C GLN A 414 -11.60 -28.71 -4.29
N LEU A 415 -11.05 -28.01 -5.29
CA LEU A 415 -11.25 -26.57 -5.45
C LEU A 415 -12.73 -26.23 -5.68
N LYS A 416 -13.40 -26.95 -6.59
CA LYS A 416 -14.84 -26.76 -6.87
C LYS A 416 -15.69 -26.96 -5.61
N ALA A 417 -15.47 -28.06 -4.90
CA ALA A 417 -16.21 -28.34 -3.66
C ALA A 417 -15.93 -27.29 -2.57
N GLY A 418 -14.69 -26.83 -2.43
CA GLY A 418 -14.32 -25.87 -1.40
C GLY A 418 -14.87 -24.46 -1.59
N ILE A 419 -15.28 -24.08 -2.82
CA ILE A 419 -15.88 -22.77 -3.09
C ILE A 419 -17.39 -22.81 -3.31
N GLU A 420 -18.00 -23.99 -3.19
CA GLU A 420 -19.41 -24.21 -3.57
C GLU A 420 -20.37 -23.38 -2.72
N ASP A 421 -20.13 -23.30 -1.45
CA ASP A 421 -20.97 -22.56 -0.49
C ASP A 421 -20.56 -21.08 -0.33
N VAL A 422 -19.41 -20.71 -0.88
CA VAL A 422 -18.82 -19.37 -0.71
C VAL A 422 -19.03 -18.49 -1.94
N LEU A 423 -19.03 -19.08 -3.15
CA LEU A 423 -19.07 -18.34 -4.40
C LEU A 423 -20.28 -18.73 -5.24
N ALA A 424 -21.07 -17.75 -5.68
CA ALA A 424 -22.22 -17.96 -6.54
C ALA A 424 -21.83 -18.74 -7.81
N ARG A 425 -22.68 -19.65 -8.28
CA ARG A 425 -22.39 -20.57 -9.37
C ARG A 425 -21.91 -19.91 -10.66
N ASN A 426 -22.49 -18.78 -11.01
CA ASN A 426 -22.13 -17.98 -12.21
C ASN A 426 -20.81 -17.24 -12.09
N LYS A 427 -20.20 -17.17 -10.89
CA LYS A 427 -18.91 -16.57 -10.63
C LYS A 427 -17.78 -17.58 -10.50
N ARG A 428 -18.09 -18.88 -10.44
CA ARG A 428 -17.10 -19.94 -10.23
C ARG A 428 -16.22 -20.15 -11.46
N PRO A 429 -14.92 -20.39 -11.30
CA PRO A 429 -14.02 -20.71 -12.41
C PRO A 429 -14.47 -21.96 -13.17
N VAL A 430 -14.36 -21.92 -14.50
CA VAL A 430 -14.64 -23.05 -15.36
C VAL A 430 -13.39 -23.90 -15.62
N GLU A 431 -12.21 -23.33 -15.44
CA GLU A 431 -10.92 -24.03 -15.56
C GLU A 431 -10.03 -23.70 -14.37
N TYR A 432 -9.27 -24.69 -13.93
CA TYR A 432 -8.36 -24.58 -12.78
C TYR A 432 -6.96 -25.01 -13.18
N PHE A 433 -5.97 -24.32 -12.64
CA PHE A 433 -4.55 -24.58 -12.92
C PHE A 433 -3.77 -24.67 -11.60
N ALA A 434 -2.81 -25.58 -11.53
CA ALA A 434 -1.78 -25.57 -10.50
C ALA A 434 -0.61 -24.71 -10.99
N LEU A 435 -0.13 -23.82 -10.13
CA LEU A 435 1.01 -22.95 -10.36
C LEU A 435 2.16 -23.38 -9.44
N SER A 436 3.40 -23.34 -9.95
CA SER A 436 4.58 -23.50 -9.09
C SER A 436 4.89 -22.26 -8.25
N GLU A 437 4.49 -21.10 -8.75
CA GLU A 437 4.64 -19.78 -8.11
C GLU A 437 3.55 -18.83 -8.59
N LEU A 438 3.32 -17.73 -7.86
CA LEU A 438 2.41 -16.69 -8.33
C LEU A 438 3.00 -15.94 -9.54
N PRO A 439 2.17 -15.56 -10.54
CA PRO A 439 2.57 -14.69 -11.62
C PRO A 439 2.73 -13.25 -11.11
N LEU A 440 3.94 -12.88 -10.74
CA LEU A 440 4.25 -11.55 -10.22
C LEU A 440 4.98 -10.72 -11.27
N THR A 441 4.69 -9.42 -11.28
CA THR A 441 5.51 -8.44 -12.02
C THR A 441 6.89 -8.30 -11.34
N ASP A 442 7.84 -7.68 -12.00
CA ASP A 442 9.17 -7.37 -11.45
C ASP A 442 9.11 -6.58 -10.13
N ARG A 443 7.99 -5.93 -9.85
CA ARG A 443 7.70 -5.19 -8.61
C ARG A 443 6.98 -6.03 -7.55
N GLY A 444 6.83 -7.33 -7.76
CA GLY A 444 6.15 -8.24 -6.82
C GLY A 444 4.63 -8.12 -6.78
N LYS A 445 3.99 -7.41 -7.73
CA LYS A 445 2.53 -7.34 -7.82
C LYS A 445 1.97 -8.49 -8.66
N LEU A 446 0.81 -9.01 -8.26
CA LEU A 446 0.09 -10.03 -9.00
C LEU A 446 -0.26 -9.55 -10.41
N SER A 447 0.11 -10.32 -11.42
CA SER A 447 -0.16 -10.05 -12.84
C SER A 447 -1.05 -11.12 -13.46
N ARG A 448 -2.29 -10.76 -13.74
CA ARG A 448 -3.25 -11.64 -14.41
C ARG A 448 -2.89 -11.85 -15.88
N GLU A 449 -2.33 -10.83 -16.51
CA GLU A 449 -1.83 -10.92 -17.90
C GLU A 449 -0.71 -11.96 -18.02
N LEU A 450 0.23 -11.97 -17.06
CA LEU A 450 1.32 -12.96 -17.05
C LEU A 450 0.79 -14.38 -16.87
N MET A 451 -0.25 -14.58 -16.03
CA MET A 451 -0.90 -15.88 -15.93
C MET A 451 -1.53 -16.31 -17.26
N LEU A 452 -2.21 -15.42 -17.97
CA LEU A 452 -2.81 -15.71 -19.27
C LEU A 452 -1.75 -16.02 -20.33
N ASP A 453 -0.61 -15.33 -20.29
CA ASP A 453 0.54 -15.62 -21.15
C ASP A 453 1.11 -17.02 -20.85
N TRP A 454 1.25 -17.40 -19.58
CA TRP A 454 1.67 -18.75 -19.20
C TRP A 454 0.69 -19.83 -19.70
N ILE A 455 -0.62 -19.58 -19.59
CA ILE A 455 -1.64 -20.52 -20.14
C ILE A 455 -1.46 -20.65 -21.64
N THR A 456 -1.33 -19.53 -22.36
CA THR A 456 -1.25 -19.51 -23.82
C THR A 456 0.01 -20.19 -24.35
N ARG A 457 1.15 -20.03 -23.67
CA ARG A 457 2.45 -20.59 -24.05
C ARG A 457 2.70 -21.99 -23.50
N ASN A 458 1.77 -22.56 -22.73
CA ASN A 458 1.99 -23.81 -21.98
C ASN A 458 3.27 -23.76 -21.14
N ASP A 459 3.49 -22.68 -20.42
CA ASP A 459 4.68 -22.46 -19.59
C ASP A 459 4.80 -23.57 -18.53
N PRO A 460 6.00 -24.08 -18.21
CA PRO A 460 6.18 -25.14 -17.22
C PRO A 460 5.74 -24.77 -15.80
N ARG A 461 5.59 -23.49 -15.50
CA ARG A 461 5.10 -23.00 -14.21
C ARG A 461 3.59 -23.18 -14.01
N ILE A 462 2.85 -23.50 -15.07
CA ILE A 462 1.39 -23.66 -15.01
C ILE A 462 0.97 -25.02 -15.58
N ARG A 463 0.09 -25.72 -14.88
CA ARG A 463 -0.44 -27.02 -15.29
C ARG A 463 -1.96 -27.06 -15.07
N ARG A 464 -2.71 -27.38 -16.11
CA ARG A 464 -4.17 -27.54 -16.00
C ARG A 464 -4.51 -28.69 -15.06
N LEU A 465 -5.46 -28.46 -14.16
CA LEU A 465 -6.01 -29.49 -13.27
C LEU A 465 -7.21 -30.18 -13.95
N ALA A 466 -7.25 -31.50 -13.84
CA ALA A 466 -8.33 -32.31 -14.40
C ALA A 466 -9.55 -32.36 -13.45
#